data_ef9c79469d7ffdc245abe5d34af8e042
#
_entry.id   ef9c79469d7ffdc245abe5d34af8e042
#
_cell.length_a   1.000
_cell.length_b   1.000
_cell.length_c   1.000
_cell.angle_alpha   90.00
_cell.angle_beta   90.00
_cell.angle_gamma   90.00
#
_symmetry.space_group_name_H-M   'P 1'
#
loop_
_entity.id
_entity.type
_entity.pdbx_description
1 polymer ?
#
loop_
_entity_poly.entity_id
_entity_poly.type
_entity_poly.pdbx_seq_one_letter_code
_entity_poly.pdbx_strand_id
1 'polypeptide(L)'
;MKRIKFAVVFMAIAIVFTLFTGCAEKDVRPSYEFCFYGENQTVISEVTLKRGERVLPPECEEKAGYDAVWTDEEGERVNFPVTATGDKNFFLKYELNKSAGRCRVETYLQRDDGTFAFLPDKTEYLEQPVNCEVSIIPPQIEGYVFDFGNSENVLSGINEPGTELVFRIYYRRA
;
A
#
# COMPACT_ATOMS: atom_id res chain seq x y z
N MET A 1 -41.83 0.04 -69.24
CA MET A 1 -41.98 0.93 -68.07
C MET A 1 -41.62 0.35 -66.72
N LYS A 2 -41.06 -0.88 -66.59
CA LYS A 2 -40.65 -1.47 -65.29
C LYS A 2 -39.18 -1.21 -64.85
N ARG A 3 -38.29 -0.80 -65.75
CA ARG A 3 -36.85 -0.64 -65.45
C ARG A 3 -36.49 0.70 -64.81
N ILE A 4 -37.33 1.74 -65.00
CA ILE A 4 -37.05 3.09 -64.42
C ILE A 4 -37.38 3.17 -62.94
N LYS A 5 -38.35 2.39 -62.44
CA LYS A 5 -38.72 2.36 -61.05
C LYS A 5 -37.66 1.75 -60.12
N PHE A 6 -36.85 0.79 -60.63
CA PHE A 6 -35.78 0.17 -59.87
C PHE A 6 -34.56 1.11 -59.69
N ALA A 7 -34.24 1.90 -60.72
CA ALA A 7 -33.10 2.82 -60.62
C ALA A 7 -33.35 3.95 -59.64
N VAL A 8 -34.60 4.47 -59.57
CA VAL A 8 -34.93 5.54 -58.59
C VAL A 8 -34.95 5.05 -57.15
N VAL A 9 -35.39 3.82 -56.90
CA VAL A 9 -35.35 3.21 -55.57
C VAL A 9 -33.92 2.95 -55.09
N PHE A 10 -33.02 2.49 -55.99
CA PHE A 10 -31.61 2.29 -55.63
C PHE A 10 -30.86 3.60 -55.35
N MET A 11 -31.20 4.66 -56.11
CA MET A 11 -30.61 5.99 -55.90
C MET A 11 -31.11 6.64 -54.57
N ALA A 12 -32.36 6.42 -54.17
CA ALA A 12 -32.87 6.86 -52.90
C ALA A 12 -32.27 6.13 -51.71
N ILE A 13 -32.01 4.82 -51.83
CA ILE A 13 -31.34 4.04 -50.79
C ILE A 13 -29.86 4.45 -50.64
N ALA A 14 -29.15 4.72 -51.74
CA ALA A 14 -27.77 5.20 -51.70
C ALA A 14 -27.63 6.57 -51.00
N ILE A 15 -28.58 7.48 -51.20
CA ILE A 15 -28.59 8.81 -50.56
C ILE A 15 -28.90 8.69 -49.05
N VAL A 16 -29.77 7.77 -48.64
CA VAL A 16 -30.04 7.54 -47.21
C VAL A 16 -28.84 6.93 -46.49
N PHE A 17 -28.05 6.05 -47.15
CA PHE A 17 -26.83 5.48 -46.55
C PHE A 17 -25.71 6.51 -46.40
N THR A 18 -25.61 7.51 -47.23
CA THR A 18 -24.58 8.57 -47.10
C THR A 18 -24.90 9.60 -46.01
N LEU A 19 -26.17 9.68 -45.55
CA LEU A 19 -26.54 10.58 -44.45
C LEU A 19 -26.27 9.97 -43.05
N PHE A 20 -25.95 8.66 -42.96
CA PHE A 20 -25.61 8.00 -41.72
C PHE A 20 -24.09 7.78 -41.51
N THR A 21 -23.25 8.26 -42.40
CA THR A 21 -21.86 8.49 -42.04
C THR A 21 -21.80 9.71 -41.10
N GLY A 22 -22.32 9.54 -39.89
CA GLY A 22 -22.09 10.51 -38.85
C GLY A 22 -20.61 10.75 -38.77
N CYS A 23 -20.15 11.97 -39.04
CA CYS A 23 -18.81 12.41 -38.65
C CYS A 23 -18.68 12.04 -37.16
N ALA A 24 -17.91 11.01 -36.87
CA ALA A 24 -17.42 10.83 -35.50
C ALA A 24 -16.69 12.15 -35.21
N GLU A 25 -17.31 13.01 -34.44
CA GLU A 25 -16.73 14.28 -34.04
C GLU A 25 -15.43 13.93 -33.36
N LYS A 26 -14.30 14.30 -34.02
CA LYS A 26 -12.98 13.98 -33.48
C LYS A 26 -12.85 14.73 -32.17
N ASP A 27 -12.84 13.99 -31.07
CA ASP A 27 -12.64 14.58 -29.76
C ASP A 27 -11.28 15.29 -29.71
N VAL A 28 -11.33 16.61 -29.80
CA VAL A 28 -10.16 17.51 -29.86
C VAL A 28 -9.69 17.94 -28.46
N ARG A 29 -10.28 17.41 -27.37
CA ARG A 29 -9.81 17.72 -26.04
C ARG A 29 -8.34 17.30 -25.89
N PRO A 30 -7.51 18.13 -25.25
CA PRO A 30 -6.13 17.76 -24.98
C PRO A 30 -6.06 16.50 -24.09
N SER A 31 -5.06 15.68 -24.34
CA SER A 31 -4.76 14.50 -23.54
C SER A 31 -3.60 14.79 -22.60
N TYR A 32 -3.62 14.15 -21.43
CA TYR A 32 -2.63 14.28 -20.38
C TYR A 32 -2.16 12.89 -19.96
N GLU A 33 -0.87 12.82 -19.56
CA GLU A 33 -0.25 11.60 -19.10
C GLU A 33 -0.25 11.55 -17.57
N PHE A 34 -0.57 10.35 -17.03
CA PHE A 34 -0.58 10.05 -15.61
C PHE A 34 0.32 8.85 -15.37
N CYS A 35 1.42 9.06 -14.65
CA CYS A 35 2.36 8.01 -14.31
C CYS A 35 2.24 7.64 -12.83
N PHE A 36 2.19 6.36 -12.53
CA PHE A 36 2.13 5.81 -11.18
C PHE A 36 3.41 5.05 -10.89
N TYR A 37 4.13 5.49 -9.87
CA TYR A 37 5.41 4.93 -9.45
C TYR A 37 5.30 4.17 -8.15
N GLY A 38 5.94 3.01 -8.06
CA GLY A 38 6.08 2.23 -6.83
C GLY A 38 7.11 2.83 -5.86
N GLU A 39 7.25 2.21 -4.68
CA GLU A 39 8.22 2.63 -3.65
C GLU A 39 9.65 2.78 -4.19
N ASN A 40 10.05 1.95 -5.16
CA ASN A 40 11.39 1.97 -5.77
C ASN A 40 11.47 2.85 -7.02
N GLN A 41 10.52 3.77 -7.20
CA GLN A 41 10.41 4.62 -8.38
C GLN A 41 10.26 3.82 -9.70
N THR A 42 9.83 2.58 -9.63
CA THR A 42 9.47 1.79 -10.81
C THR A 42 8.08 2.18 -11.28
N VAL A 43 7.88 2.28 -12.58
CA VAL A 43 6.56 2.55 -13.16
C VAL A 43 5.65 1.34 -12.93
N ILE A 44 4.54 1.54 -12.23
CA ILE A 44 3.47 0.55 -12.04
C ILE A 44 2.45 0.63 -13.17
N SER A 45 2.08 1.86 -13.56
CA SER A 45 1.06 2.11 -14.58
C SER A 45 1.25 3.47 -15.22
N GLU A 46 0.91 3.56 -16.52
CA GLU A 46 0.82 4.80 -17.28
C GLU A 46 -0.55 4.85 -17.95
N VAL A 47 -1.24 5.97 -17.85
CA VAL A 47 -2.58 6.18 -18.41
C VAL A 47 -2.64 7.53 -19.11
N THR A 48 -3.11 7.55 -20.35
CA THR A 48 -3.39 8.78 -21.08
C THR A 48 -4.89 9.08 -21.01
N LEU A 49 -5.26 10.22 -20.48
CA LEU A 49 -6.64 10.66 -20.31
C LEU A 49 -6.91 11.99 -21.02
N LYS A 50 -8.11 12.16 -21.54
CA LYS A 50 -8.57 13.43 -22.09
C LYS A 50 -8.95 14.39 -20.97
N ARG A 51 -8.81 15.68 -21.24
CA ARG A 51 -9.22 16.73 -20.31
C ARG A 51 -10.62 16.50 -19.74
N GLY A 52 -10.73 16.49 -18.42
CA GLY A 52 -11.97 16.29 -17.66
C GLY A 52 -12.29 14.84 -17.33
N GLU A 53 -11.59 13.86 -17.89
CA GLU A 53 -11.70 12.46 -17.45
C GLU A 53 -11.08 12.27 -16.07
N ARG A 54 -11.42 11.16 -15.41
CA ARG A 54 -10.96 10.87 -14.06
C ARG A 54 -10.09 9.63 -14.04
N VAL A 55 -9.01 9.68 -13.28
CA VAL A 55 -8.14 8.54 -13.01
C VAL A 55 -8.38 8.00 -11.59
N LEU A 56 -8.35 6.68 -11.47
CA LEU A 56 -8.23 5.95 -10.21
C LEU A 56 -6.81 5.39 -10.12
N PRO A 57 -6.30 5.18 -8.91
CA PRO A 57 -4.98 4.56 -8.74
C PRO A 57 -5.04 3.10 -9.20
N PRO A 58 -3.93 2.55 -9.74
CA PRO A 58 -3.83 1.13 -10.00
C PRO A 58 -3.87 0.33 -8.69
N GLU A 59 -4.22 -0.95 -8.80
CA GLU A 59 -4.06 -1.87 -7.68
C GLU A 59 -2.58 -1.96 -7.32
N CYS A 60 -2.29 -1.98 -6.02
CA CYS A 60 -0.95 -2.13 -5.47
C CYS A 60 -0.91 -3.33 -4.51
N GLU A 61 0.29 -3.82 -4.24
CA GLU A 61 0.50 -4.92 -3.33
C GLU A 61 0.03 -4.53 -1.91
N GLU A 62 -0.74 -5.41 -1.28
CA GLU A 62 -1.11 -5.26 0.12
C GLU A 62 0.09 -5.57 1.01
N LYS A 63 0.40 -4.65 1.94
CA LYS A 63 1.47 -4.81 2.91
C LYS A 63 0.88 -4.84 4.31
N ALA A 64 0.98 -5.99 4.97
CA ALA A 64 0.37 -6.20 6.28
C ALA A 64 0.80 -5.11 7.28
N GLY A 65 -0.18 -4.47 7.91
CA GLY A 65 0.02 -3.39 8.87
C GLY A 65 0.32 -2.02 8.29
N TYR A 66 0.29 -1.87 6.97
CA TYR A 66 0.49 -0.60 6.30
C TYR A 66 -0.70 -0.22 5.41
N ASP A 67 -0.97 1.07 5.34
CA ASP A 67 -1.90 1.67 4.40
C ASP A 67 -1.13 2.14 3.16
N ALA A 68 -1.56 1.71 1.97
CA ALA A 68 -1.05 2.23 0.72
C ALA A 68 -1.57 3.65 0.50
N VAL A 69 -0.67 4.60 0.31
CA VAL A 69 -0.96 6.02 0.13
C VAL A 69 -0.28 6.51 -1.13
N TRP A 70 -1.01 7.25 -1.95
CA TRP A 70 -0.47 7.91 -3.12
C TRP A 70 -0.17 9.36 -2.82
N THR A 71 1.01 9.83 -3.23
CA THR A 71 1.44 11.23 -3.10
C THR A 71 1.76 11.82 -4.47
N ASP A 72 1.73 13.14 -4.57
CA ASP A 72 2.22 13.87 -5.74
C ASP A 72 3.75 14.10 -5.69
N GLU A 73 4.25 14.92 -6.60
CA GLU A 73 5.68 15.28 -6.71
C GLU A 73 6.17 16.07 -5.50
N GLU A 74 5.31 16.83 -4.85
CA GLU A 74 5.58 17.58 -3.63
C GLU A 74 5.55 16.70 -2.38
N GLY A 75 5.10 15.44 -2.53
CA GLY A 75 4.96 14.49 -1.44
C GLY A 75 3.65 14.62 -0.65
N GLU A 76 2.73 15.43 -1.13
CA GLU A 76 1.42 15.61 -0.53
C GLU A 76 0.47 14.46 -0.88
N ARG A 77 -0.39 14.08 0.07
CA ARG A 77 -1.33 12.96 -0.11
C ARG A 77 -2.40 13.29 -1.14
N VAL A 78 -2.56 12.41 -2.11
CA VAL A 78 -3.55 12.55 -3.19
C VAL A 78 -4.82 11.77 -2.89
N ASN A 79 -5.96 12.45 -3.01
CA ASN A 79 -7.28 11.82 -2.91
C ASN A 79 -7.84 11.50 -4.29
N PHE A 80 -8.12 10.24 -4.56
CA PHE A 80 -8.71 9.78 -5.82
C PHE A 80 -10.24 9.75 -5.76
N PRO A 81 -10.95 9.91 -6.91
CA PRO A 81 -10.41 10.07 -8.26
C PRO A 81 -9.89 11.48 -8.57
N VAL A 82 -8.79 11.56 -9.34
CA VAL A 82 -8.21 12.81 -9.82
C VAL A 82 -8.73 13.14 -11.21
N THR A 83 -9.10 14.42 -11.46
CA THR A 83 -9.55 14.89 -12.77
C THR A 83 -8.37 15.33 -13.64
N ALA A 84 -8.37 14.93 -14.92
CA ALA A 84 -7.33 15.26 -15.88
C ALA A 84 -7.38 16.74 -16.27
N THR A 85 -6.43 17.53 -15.77
CA THR A 85 -6.25 18.95 -16.03
C THR A 85 -4.83 19.30 -16.50
N GLY A 86 -3.91 18.36 -16.42
CA GLY A 86 -2.49 18.41 -16.78
C GLY A 86 -1.84 17.07 -16.54
N ASP A 87 -0.59 16.91 -16.99
CA ASP A 87 0.22 15.74 -16.70
C ASP A 87 0.50 15.64 -15.20
N LYS A 88 0.57 14.43 -14.66
CA LYS A 88 0.82 14.20 -13.23
C LYS A 88 1.57 12.91 -12.97
N ASN A 89 2.45 12.96 -11.99
CA ASN A 89 3.15 11.81 -11.45
C ASN A 89 2.65 11.53 -10.03
N PHE A 90 2.40 10.25 -9.74
CA PHE A 90 1.98 9.79 -8.42
C PHE A 90 2.95 8.75 -7.90
N PHE A 91 3.24 8.81 -6.61
CA PHE A 91 4.22 7.96 -5.93
C PHE A 91 3.55 7.17 -4.81
N LEU A 92 3.69 5.85 -4.88
CA LEU A 92 3.20 4.95 -3.84
C LEU A 92 4.10 5.04 -2.61
N LYS A 93 3.49 5.22 -1.45
CA LYS A 93 4.12 5.09 -0.13
C LYS A 93 3.30 4.16 0.73
N TYR A 94 3.94 3.46 1.63
CA TYR A 94 3.27 2.70 2.68
C TYR A 94 3.46 3.42 4.01
N GLU A 95 2.36 3.82 4.61
CA GLU A 95 2.34 4.43 5.94
C GLU A 95 1.88 3.40 6.96
N LEU A 96 2.51 3.39 8.14
CA LEU A 96 2.09 2.50 9.22
C LEU A 96 0.62 2.78 9.55
N ASN A 97 -0.20 1.72 9.56
CA ASN A 97 -1.62 1.84 9.92
C ASN A 97 -1.76 2.48 11.30
N LYS A 98 -2.66 3.48 11.42
CA LYS A 98 -2.88 4.20 12.70
C LYS A 98 -3.38 3.30 13.83
N SER A 99 -3.88 2.13 13.49
CA SER A 99 -4.26 1.08 14.43
C SER A 99 -3.11 0.11 14.71
N ALA A 100 -1.86 0.46 14.36
CA ALA A 100 -0.69 -0.36 14.66
C ALA A 100 -0.67 -0.71 16.14
N GLY A 101 -0.54 -1.97 16.43
CA GLY A 101 -0.43 -2.47 17.80
C GLY A 101 0.90 -2.07 18.40
N ARG A 102 0.97 -2.06 19.73
CA ARG A 102 2.21 -1.85 20.46
C ARG A 102 2.86 -3.18 20.78
N CYS A 103 4.17 -3.22 20.62
CA CYS A 103 4.97 -4.30 21.17
C CYS A 103 5.76 -3.77 22.36
N ARG A 104 5.77 -4.54 23.44
CA ARG A 104 6.56 -4.25 24.64
C ARG A 104 7.60 -5.34 24.78
N VAL A 105 8.85 -4.96 24.95
CA VAL A 105 9.97 -5.85 25.18
C VAL A 105 10.40 -5.72 26.63
N GLU A 106 10.26 -6.79 27.39
CA GLU A 106 10.65 -6.91 28.79
C GLU A 106 11.93 -7.73 28.89
N THR A 107 12.97 -7.16 29.47
CA THR A 107 14.27 -7.81 29.70
C THR A 107 14.43 -8.14 31.17
N TYR A 108 14.76 -9.37 31.48
CA TYR A 108 14.99 -9.89 32.82
C TYR A 108 16.42 -10.37 32.96
N LEU A 109 17.12 -9.84 33.94
CA LEU A 109 18.53 -10.18 34.24
C LEU A 109 18.62 -11.04 35.51
N GLN A 110 19.36 -12.15 35.42
CA GLN A 110 19.56 -13.01 36.56
C GLN A 110 20.39 -12.30 37.65
N ARG A 111 19.91 -12.36 38.86
CA ARG A 111 20.57 -11.82 40.05
C ARG A 111 21.71 -12.72 40.55
N ASP A 112 22.48 -12.22 41.52
CA ASP A 112 23.58 -12.95 42.13
C ASP A 112 23.15 -14.25 42.84
N ASP A 113 21.92 -14.31 43.32
CA ASP A 113 21.32 -15.49 43.95
C ASP A 113 20.74 -16.50 42.96
N GLY A 114 20.88 -16.25 41.63
CA GLY A 114 20.39 -17.12 40.59
C GLY A 114 18.93 -16.90 40.21
N THR A 115 18.21 -15.98 40.87
CA THR A 115 16.78 -15.68 40.62
C THR A 115 16.61 -14.54 39.62
N PHE A 116 15.40 -14.40 39.09
CA PHE A 116 14.97 -13.23 38.32
C PHE A 116 14.04 -12.34 39.17
N ALA A 117 14.04 -11.06 38.86
CA ALA A 117 13.11 -10.11 39.48
C ALA A 117 11.67 -10.39 39.02
N PHE A 118 10.69 -10.03 39.87
CA PHE A 118 9.27 -10.06 39.46
C PHE A 118 8.96 -9.02 38.38
N LEU A 119 9.64 -7.87 38.42
CA LEU A 119 9.51 -6.81 37.42
C LEU A 119 10.70 -6.87 36.45
N PRO A 120 10.51 -6.51 35.17
CA PRO A 120 11.61 -6.47 34.21
C PRO A 120 12.66 -5.43 34.61
N ASP A 121 13.93 -5.73 34.38
CA ASP A 121 15.05 -4.81 34.60
C ASP A 121 15.05 -3.69 33.55
N LYS A 122 14.52 -3.97 32.34
CA LYS A 122 14.34 -2.99 31.27
C LYS A 122 13.05 -3.26 30.52
N THR A 123 12.37 -2.18 30.18
CA THR A 123 11.18 -2.23 29.31
C THR A 123 11.34 -1.24 28.16
N GLU A 124 11.11 -1.73 26.94
CA GLU A 124 11.14 -0.92 25.72
C GLU A 124 9.82 -1.08 24.97
N TYR A 125 9.37 0.00 24.35
CA TYR A 125 8.14 -0.01 23.54
C TYR A 125 8.51 0.18 22.08
N LEU A 126 7.93 -0.66 21.22
CA LEU A 126 8.13 -0.64 19.78
C LEU A 126 6.78 -0.50 19.08
N GLU A 127 6.74 0.32 18.04
CA GLU A 127 5.61 0.33 17.11
C GLU A 127 5.89 -0.65 15.97
N GLN A 128 4.97 -1.58 15.78
CA GLN A 128 5.09 -2.62 14.76
C GLN A 128 3.81 -2.70 13.95
N PRO A 129 3.89 -3.09 12.66
CA PRO A 129 2.71 -3.31 11.84
C PRO A 129 1.75 -4.31 12.51
N VAL A 130 0.43 -4.08 12.34
CA VAL A 130 -0.60 -5.01 12.82
C VAL A 130 -0.84 -6.15 11.84
N ASN A 131 -1.48 -7.21 12.33
CA ASN A 131 -1.83 -8.42 11.56
C ASN A 131 -0.61 -9.13 10.92
N CYS A 132 0.56 -8.94 11.49
CA CYS A 132 1.77 -9.64 11.04
C CYS A 132 2.49 -10.31 12.21
N GLU A 133 3.30 -11.31 11.89
CA GLU A 133 4.19 -11.92 12.85
C GLU A 133 5.37 -10.98 13.12
N VAL A 134 5.62 -10.71 14.38
CA VAL A 134 6.76 -9.92 14.86
C VAL A 134 7.67 -10.85 15.65
N SER A 135 8.96 -10.75 15.42
CA SER A 135 9.95 -11.48 16.20
C SER A 135 11.08 -10.55 16.67
N ILE A 136 11.62 -10.86 17.85
CA ILE A 136 12.72 -10.11 18.48
C ILE A 136 13.96 -10.98 18.52
N ILE A 137 15.07 -10.41 18.09
CA ILE A 137 16.39 -11.00 18.26
C ILE A 137 16.94 -10.48 19.60
N PRO A 138 17.22 -11.37 20.57
CA PRO A 138 17.77 -10.94 21.86
C PRO A 138 19.08 -10.14 21.69
N PRO A 139 19.14 -8.87 22.15
CA PRO A 139 20.36 -8.08 22.05
C PRO A 139 21.48 -8.64 22.95
N GLN A 140 22.71 -8.34 22.60
CA GLN A 140 23.83 -8.66 23.48
C GLN A 140 23.85 -7.71 24.68
N ILE A 141 24.00 -8.26 25.89
CA ILE A 141 24.12 -7.50 27.14
C ILE A 141 25.41 -7.87 27.82
N GLU A 142 26.24 -6.87 28.14
CA GLU A 142 27.54 -7.09 28.79
C GLU A 142 27.37 -7.79 30.15
N GLY A 143 28.16 -8.85 30.40
CA GLY A 143 28.11 -9.67 31.62
C GLY A 143 26.95 -10.66 31.67
N TYR A 144 26.15 -10.76 30.59
CA TYR A 144 25.00 -11.68 30.51
C TYR A 144 25.00 -12.47 29.21
N VAL A 145 24.37 -13.64 29.23
CA VAL A 145 24.12 -14.48 28.06
C VAL A 145 22.61 -14.78 27.98
N PHE A 146 22.06 -14.79 26.79
CA PHE A 146 20.65 -15.14 26.59
C PHE A 146 20.40 -16.56 27.11
N ASP A 147 19.35 -16.71 27.94
CA ASP A 147 18.99 -18.00 28.54
C ASP A 147 18.04 -18.78 27.59
N PHE A 148 18.63 -19.51 26.65
CA PHE A 148 17.87 -20.35 25.69
C PHE A 148 16.99 -21.41 26.36
N GLY A 149 17.30 -21.82 27.58
CA GLY A 149 16.58 -22.85 28.31
C GLY A 149 15.36 -22.32 29.09
N ASN A 150 15.23 -21.02 29.21
CA ASN A 150 14.11 -20.44 29.95
C ASN A 150 12.80 -20.53 29.16
N SER A 151 11.83 -21.29 29.72
CA SER A 151 10.53 -21.51 29.08
C SER A 151 9.61 -20.27 29.08
N GLU A 152 9.96 -19.24 29.84
CA GLU A 152 9.19 -17.97 29.88
C GLU A 152 9.60 -16.98 28.78
N ASN A 153 10.64 -17.31 27.99
CA ASN A 153 10.99 -16.52 26.83
C ASN A 153 9.83 -16.45 25.82
N VAL A 154 9.48 -15.23 25.41
CA VAL A 154 8.52 -14.96 24.34
C VAL A 154 9.24 -14.09 23.32
N LEU A 155 9.63 -14.66 22.18
CA LEU A 155 10.44 -14.00 21.16
C LEU A 155 9.69 -13.73 19.88
N SER A 156 8.51 -14.30 19.68
CA SER A 156 7.68 -14.03 18.52
C SER A 156 6.18 -14.04 18.87
N GLY A 157 5.37 -13.41 18.06
CA GLY A 157 3.93 -13.41 18.21
C GLY A 157 3.26 -12.59 17.11
N ILE A 158 1.94 -12.68 17.03
CA ILE A 158 1.15 -11.88 16.08
C ILE A 158 0.75 -10.57 16.75
N ASN A 159 1.07 -9.46 16.10
CA ASN A 159 0.69 -8.13 16.57
C ASN A 159 -0.75 -7.82 16.11
N GLU A 160 -1.71 -7.95 17.03
CA GLU A 160 -3.13 -7.72 16.74
C GLU A 160 -3.52 -6.25 17.00
N PRO A 161 -4.43 -5.66 16.17
CA PRO A 161 -4.91 -4.31 16.38
C PRO A 161 -5.53 -4.12 17.77
N GLY A 162 -5.15 -3.03 18.45
CA GLY A 162 -5.70 -2.69 19.75
C GLY A 162 -5.22 -3.54 20.92
N THR A 163 -4.26 -4.45 20.69
CA THR A 163 -3.63 -5.25 21.74
C THR A 163 -2.17 -4.82 21.94
N GLU A 164 -1.58 -5.26 23.05
CA GLU A 164 -0.15 -5.10 23.32
C GLU A 164 0.50 -6.48 23.29
N LEU A 165 1.39 -6.70 22.31
CA LEU A 165 2.20 -7.91 22.24
C LEU A 165 3.40 -7.75 23.17
N VAL A 166 3.55 -8.66 24.15
CA VAL A 166 4.63 -8.60 25.13
C VAL A 166 5.66 -9.69 24.85
N PHE A 167 6.87 -9.25 24.51
CA PHE A 167 8.04 -10.10 24.43
C PHE A 167 8.73 -10.16 25.78
N ARG A 168 9.20 -11.34 26.18
CA ARG A 168 9.98 -11.54 27.39
C ARG A 168 11.29 -12.19 27.04
N ILE A 169 12.39 -11.61 27.54
CA ILE A 169 13.75 -12.04 27.24
C ILE A 169 14.50 -12.20 28.56
N TYR A 170 14.91 -13.41 28.85
CA TYR A 170 15.64 -13.74 30.07
C TYR A 170 17.13 -13.95 29.78
N TYR A 171 17.98 -13.37 30.61
CA TYR A 171 19.42 -13.46 30.52
C TYR A 171 20.02 -13.99 31.83
N ARG A 172 20.80 -15.03 31.77
CA ARG A 172 21.60 -15.51 32.88
C ARG A 172 22.94 -14.78 32.90
N ARG A 173 23.60 -14.76 34.04
CA ARG A 173 24.97 -14.28 34.16
C ARG A 173 25.93 -15.13 33.34
N ALA A 174 26.95 -14.47 32.75
CA ALA A 174 27.97 -15.08 31.92
C ALA A 174 28.97 -15.91 32.78
#